data_b62daa4fab5c60d90d9874cb886cff80
#
_entry.id   b62daa4fab5c60d90d9874cb886cff80
#
_cell.length_a   1.000
_cell.length_b   1.000
_cell.length_c   1.000
_cell.angle_alpha   90.00
_cell.angle_beta   90.00
_cell.angle_gamma   90.00
#
_symmetry.space_group_name_H-M   'P 1'
#
loop_
_entity.id
_entity.type
_entity.pdbx_description
1 polymer ?
#
loop_
_entity_poly.entity_id
_entity_poly.type
_entity_poly.pdbx_seq_one_letter_code
_entity_poly.pdbx_strand_id
1 'polypeptide(L)'
;MQISSRLTVRLASLAAVAALALTGCTTASQEAPSGAPANTGSDASFDPTTVAKDDALIAMLPASMKGKSTINVGSDTSYEPAEFLDKDGQTPIGYDVDFAKAIAATLGMKADVHTADFSSILPKLGTVYDLGISSFTINPERSKAVNFVSYFNAGVLWAVQKGNPKGITMDNLCGKKVGVQTGTVEEDPDVKDRSAACVKAGKPAITVVSLKNQTDVTTRLVGGTIDAMSADSPIIKNALAKTNGQLETLGAVYDSAQQGIAVAKNDTAFAGVIEKVMNKLIEEGAYTKILTKWNNVEGALPKAVLNPTAG
;
A
#
# COMPACT_ATOMS: atom_id res chain seq x y z
N MET A 1 -3.98 69.07 -16.16
CA MET A 1 -4.08 69.31 -17.61
C MET A 1 -4.63 68.01 -18.15
N GLN A 2 -5.95 67.77 -18.12
CA GLN A 2 -6.94 68.00 -19.23
C GLN A 2 -6.39 67.37 -20.52
N ILE A 3 -7.04 66.42 -21.19
CA ILE A 3 -8.40 66.42 -21.81
C ILE A 3 -8.66 64.94 -22.21
N SER A 4 -9.65 64.23 -21.79
CA SER A 4 -10.98 63.96 -22.37
C SER A 4 -11.03 63.77 -23.91
N SER A 5 -11.51 62.61 -24.38
CA SER A 5 -12.55 62.59 -25.41
C SER A 5 -13.25 61.21 -25.48
N ARG A 6 -14.52 61.30 -25.39
CA ARG A 6 -15.60 60.32 -25.61
C ARG A 6 -15.84 60.08 -27.08
N LEU A 7 -16.47 59.02 -27.49
CA LEU A 7 -17.66 58.88 -28.35
C LEU A 7 -17.95 57.45 -28.67
N THR A 8 -18.94 56.83 -28.09
CA THR A 8 -20.37 56.64 -28.42
C THR A 8 -20.70 55.97 -29.76
N VAL A 9 -21.33 54.79 -29.65
CA VAL A 9 -22.65 54.38 -30.20
C VAL A 9 -22.75 54.01 -31.68
N ARG A 10 -23.19 52.74 -31.96
CA ARG A 10 -24.55 52.44 -32.46
C ARG A 10 -24.85 50.96 -32.62
N LEU A 11 -26.04 50.61 -32.14
CA LEU A 11 -26.81 49.41 -32.39
C LEU A 11 -27.14 49.22 -33.90
N ALA A 12 -27.34 47.98 -34.29
CA ALA A 12 -28.39 47.55 -35.20
C ALA A 12 -28.72 46.09 -35.06
N SER A 13 -29.89 45.80 -34.59
CA SER A 13 -30.66 44.58 -34.57
C SER A 13 -31.13 44.19 -35.97
N LEU A 14 -31.27 42.90 -36.26
CA LEU A 14 -32.38 42.39 -37.08
C LEU A 14 -32.52 40.88 -36.90
N ALA A 15 -33.74 40.49 -36.60
CA ALA A 15 -34.27 39.14 -36.46
C ALA A 15 -34.85 38.67 -37.81
N ALA A 16 -34.94 37.34 -37.99
CA ALA A 16 -36.00 36.60 -38.70
C ALA A 16 -35.59 35.13 -38.83
N VAL A 17 -36.28 34.23 -38.22
CA VAL A 17 -37.52 33.46 -38.55
C VAL A 17 -37.21 32.09 -39.19
N ALA A 18 -37.67 31.15 -38.51
CA ALA A 18 -37.99 29.70 -38.62
C ALA A 18 -38.19 29.08 -40.01
N ALA A 19 -37.82 27.80 -40.13
CA ALA A 19 -38.62 26.77 -40.81
C ALA A 19 -38.28 25.38 -40.34
N LEU A 20 -39.30 24.68 -39.86
CA LEU A 20 -39.32 23.21 -39.57
C LEU A 20 -39.28 22.41 -40.91
N ALA A 21 -38.58 21.29 -40.89
CA ALA A 21 -38.91 20.15 -41.75
C ALA A 21 -38.54 18.85 -41.05
N LEU A 22 -39.54 18.10 -40.60
CA LEU A 22 -39.48 16.69 -40.27
C LEU A 22 -39.42 15.88 -41.58
N THR A 23 -38.57 14.84 -41.61
CA THR A 23 -38.80 13.50 -42.22
C THR A 23 -37.47 12.76 -42.09
N GLY A 24 -37.44 11.61 -41.51
CA GLY A 24 -37.56 10.29 -42.03
C GLY A 24 -36.64 9.34 -41.32
N CYS A 25 -37.18 8.35 -40.58
CA CYS A 25 -36.51 7.17 -40.04
C CYS A 25 -35.88 6.36 -41.15
N THR A 26 -34.62 5.96 -40.97
CA THR A 26 -34.16 4.64 -41.48
C THR A 26 -33.16 4.08 -40.49
N THR A 27 -33.56 2.96 -39.87
CA THR A 27 -32.76 2.09 -39.03
C THR A 27 -31.69 1.41 -39.90
N ALA A 28 -30.43 1.64 -39.57
CA ALA A 28 -29.35 0.75 -39.96
C ALA A 28 -28.68 0.33 -38.65
N SER A 29 -28.97 -0.90 -38.25
CA SER A 29 -28.27 -1.60 -37.18
C SER A 29 -26.85 -1.88 -37.65
N GLN A 30 -25.89 -1.14 -37.06
CA GLN A 30 -24.48 -1.49 -37.16
C GLN A 30 -24.09 -2.10 -35.81
N GLU A 31 -23.92 -3.42 -35.83
CA GLU A 31 -23.36 -4.15 -34.70
C GLU A 31 -21.95 -3.61 -34.43
N ALA A 32 -21.78 -3.00 -33.24
CA ALA A 32 -20.47 -2.70 -32.69
C ALA A 32 -19.84 -4.01 -32.12
N PRO A 33 -18.54 -4.25 -32.32
CA PRO A 33 -17.91 -5.43 -31.76
C PRO A 33 -17.94 -5.37 -30.24
N SER A 34 -18.63 -6.34 -29.66
CA SER A 34 -18.61 -6.67 -28.24
C SER A 34 -17.20 -7.07 -27.84
N GLY A 35 -16.63 -6.40 -26.82
CA GLY A 35 -15.34 -6.83 -26.26
C GLY A 35 -14.48 -5.76 -25.61
N ALA A 36 -15.08 -4.79 -24.89
CA ALA A 36 -14.32 -4.10 -23.86
C ALA A 36 -14.74 -4.68 -22.48
N PRO A 37 -13.82 -5.12 -21.63
CA PRO A 37 -14.20 -5.52 -20.28
C PRO A 37 -14.79 -4.28 -19.59
N ALA A 38 -15.99 -4.47 -19.03
CA ALA A 38 -16.64 -3.47 -18.20
C ALA A 38 -15.64 -3.03 -17.12
N ASN A 39 -15.32 -1.75 -17.12
CA ASN A 39 -14.62 -1.11 -16.04
C ASN A 39 -15.55 -1.19 -14.81
N THR A 40 -15.39 -2.25 -14.01
CA THR A 40 -16.08 -2.38 -12.72
C THR A 40 -15.59 -1.22 -11.87
N GLY A 41 -16.49 -0.26 -11.63
CA GLY A 41 -16.22 0.93 -10.84
C GLY A 41 -15.47 0.57 -9.54
N SER A 42 -14.47 1.36 -9.21
CA SER A 42 -13.73 1.25 -7.96
C SER A 42 -14.73 1.20 -6.80
N ASP A 43 -14.76 0.07 -6.08
CA ASP A 43 -15.64 -0.14 -4.92
C ASP A 43 -15.04 0.59 -3.70
N ALA A 44 -14.84 1.92 -3.86
CA ALA A 44 -14.29 2.80 -2.82
C ALA A 44 -15.12 2.79 -1.52
N SER A 45 -16.31 2.17 -1.56
CA SER A 45 -17.27 2.11 -0.46
C SER A 45 -17.22 0.79 0.33
N PHE A 46 -16.37 -0.19 -0.02
CA PHE A 46 -16.36 -1.48 0.67
C PHE A 46 -15.96 -1.31 2.14
N ASP A 47 -16.86 -1.75 3.05
CA ASP A 47 -16.60 -1.81 4.48
C ASP A 47 -16.20 -3.24 4.88
N PRO A 48 -14.93 -3.47 5.26
CA PRO A 48 -14.45 -4.80 5.63
C PRO A 48 -15.11 -5.38 6.88
N THR A 49 -15.75 -4.56 7.72
CA THR A 49 -16.47 -5.04 8.92
C THR A 49 -17.80 -5.71 8.59
N THR A 50 -18.29 -5.57 7.35
CA THR A 50 -19.54 -6.20 6.89
C THR A 50 -19.35 -7.62 6.36
N VAL A 51 -18.11 -8.13 6.35
CA VAL A 51 -17.83 -9.53 6.02
C VAL A 51 -18.56 -10.45 6.99
N ALA A 52 -19.25 -11.46 6.43
CA ALA A 52 -20.02 -12.39 7.26
C ALA A 52 -19.11 -13.24 8.14
N LYS A 53 -19.51 -13.43 9.40
CA LYS A 53 -18.82 -14.36 10.29
C LYS A 53 -18.95 -15.80 9.79
N ASP A 54 -17.96 -16.61 10.10
CA ASP A 54 -17.93 -18.03 9.77
C ASP A 54 -17.83 -18.88 11.05
N ASP A 55 -18.96 -19.49 11.45
CA ASP A 55 -19.04 -20.26 12.68
C ASP A 55 -18.14 -21.53 12.64
N ALA A 56 -17.82 -22.08 11.45
CA ALA A 56 -16.90 -23.20 11.33
C ALA A 56 -15.45 -22.76 11.60
N LEU A 57 -15.02 -21.60 11.11
CA LEU A 57 -13.70 -21.03 11.41
C LEU A 57 -13.59 -20.60 12.88
N ILE A 58 -14.66 -20.05 13.44
CA ILE A 58 -14.74 -19.69 14.88
C ILE A 58 -14.55 -20.94 15.74
N ALA A 59 -15.18 -22.07 15.39
CA ALA A 59 -15.02 -23.33 16.12
C ALA A 59 -13.58 -23.87 16.08
N MET A 60 -12.77 -23.49 15.08
CA MET A 60 -11.36 -23.89 14.94
C MET A 60 -10.38 -23.03 15.76
N LEU A 61 -10.85 -21.95 16.38
CA LEU A 61 -9.99 -21.07 17.17
C LEU A 61 -9.27 -21.84 18.29
N PRO A 62 -7.96 -21.65 18.46
CA PRO A 62 -7.20 -22.25 19.56
C PRO A 62 -7.60 -21.63 20.90
N ALA A 63 -7.18 -22.27 21.99
CA ALA A 63 -7.48 -21.81 23.35
C ALA A 63 -7.00 -20.37 23.62
N SER A 64 -5.91 -19.95 22.98
CA SER A 64 -5.36 -18.58 23.05
C SER A 64 -6.34 -17.52 22.58
N MET A 65 -7.28 -17.87 21.67
CA MET A 65 -8.24 -16.96 21.06
C MET A 65 -9.69 -17.20 21.49
N LYS A 66 -9.99 -18.36 22.10
CA LYS A 66 -11.36 -18.67 22.54
C LYS A 66 -11.85 -17.69 23.59
N GLY A 67 -13.07 -17.15 23.36
CA GLY A 67 -13.72 -16.20 24.26
C GLY A 67 -13.22 -14.76 24.14
N LYS A 68 -12.24 -14.45 23.30
CA LYS A 68 -11.88 -13.09 22.96
C LYS A 68 -12.96 -12.46 22.07
N SER A 69 -13.23 -11.19 22.28
CA SER A 69 -14.10 -10.36 21.42
C SER A 69 -13.30 -9.41 20.50
N THR A 70 -11.98 -9.40 20.68
CA THR A 70 -11.09 -8.46 19.99
C THR A 70 -9.78 -9.18 19.60
N ILE A 71 -9.26 -8.85 18.43
CA ILE A 71 -7.92 -9.22 17.96
C ILE A 71 -7.06 -7.96 18.06
N ASN A 72 -6.00 -8.01 18.87
CA ASN A 72 -5.03 -6.92 18.98
C ASN A 72 -4.03 -7.03 17.83
N VAL A 73 -3.93 -6.00 17.00
CA VAL A 73 -3.09 -5.99 15.79
C VAL A 73 -2.01 -4.91 15.94
N GLY A 74 -0.74 -5.30 15.84
CA GLY A 74 0.37 -4.36 15.74
C GLY A 74 0.58 -3.94 14.27
N SER A 75 0.66 -2.63 14.02
CA SER A 75 0.83 -2.07 12.68
C SER A 75 1.60 -0.76 12.75
N ASP A 76 2.52 -0.49 11.81
CA ASP A 76 3.23 0.79 11.72
C ASP A 76 2.46 1.75 10.82
N THR A 77 1.66 2.61 11.42
CA THR A 77 0.73 3.49 10.71
C THR A 77 1.41 4.69 10.04
N SER A 78 2.58 4.49 9.48
CA SER A 78 3.32 5.48 8.68
C SER A 78 3.57 5.05 7.22
N TYR A 79 2.95 3.93 6.77
CA TYR A 79 3.28 3.22 5.54
C TYR A 79 2.12 3.24 4.52
N GLU A 80 1.67 4.46 4.16
CA GLU A 80 0.54 4.67 3.21
C GLU A 80 0.86 4.10 1.81
N PRO A 81 -0.05 3.32 1.16
CA PRO A 81 -1.47 3.12 1.44
C PRO A 81 -1.79 1.83 2.22
N ALA A 82 -0.78 1.11 2.72
CA ALA A 82 -0.98 -0.15 3.42
C ALA A 82 -1.57 0.07 4.82
N GLU A 83 -0.91 0.88 5.64
CA GLU A 83 -1.33 1.23 7.00
C GLU A 83 -0.87 2.65 7.36
N PHE A 84 -1.82 3.51 7.69
CA PHE A 84 -1.53 4.90 8.04
C PHE A 84 -2.67 5.50 8.87
N LEU A 85 -2.43 6.68 9.43
CA LEU A 85 -3.47 7.39 10.18
C LEU A 85 -4.33 8.23 9.24
N ASP A 86 -5.64 8.21 9.45
CA ASP A 86 -6.57 9.10 8.75
C ASP A 86 -6.29 10.57 9.09
N LYS A 87 -7.01 11.48 8.47
CA LYS A 87 -6.88 12.94 8.64
C LYS A 87 -7.05 13.43 10.08
N ASP A 88 -7.68 12.63 10.94
CA ASP A 88 -7.82 12.90 12.37
C ASP A 88 -6.52 12.66 13.17
N GLY A 89 -5.51 12.05 12.53
CA GLY A 89 -4.23 11.72 13.14
C GLY A 89 -4.27 10.61 14.19
N GLN A 90 -5.39 9.86 14.28
CA GLN A 90 -5.62 8.86 15.32
C GLN A 90 -6.15 7.53 14.78
N THR A 91 -7.04 7.56 13.77
CA THR A 91 -7.72 6.39 13.25
C THR A 91 -6.86 5.66 12.23
N PRO A 92 -6.43 4.40 12.49
CA PRO A 92 -5.72 3.60 11.50
C PRO A 92 -6.61 3.24 10.32
N ILE A 93 -6.08 3.43 9.11
CA ILE A 93 -6.71 3.08 7.82
C ILE A 93 -5.65 2.49 6.87
N GLY A 94 -6.08 1.92 5.75
CA GLY A 94 -5.21 1.29 4.76
C GLY A 94 -5.66 -0.13 4.46
N TYR A 95 -5.05 -0.78 3.43
CA TYR A 95 -5.47 -2.14 3.07
C TYR A 95 -5.08 -3.18 4.14
N ASP A 96 -3.99 -3.02 4.87
CA ASP A 96 -3.60 -3.89 5.97
C ASP A 96 -4.59 -3.79 7.13
N VAL A 97 -5.03 -2.57 7.43
CA VAL A 97 -6.07 -2.30 8.44
C VAL A 97 -7.41 -2.89 8.01
N ASP A 98 -7.75 -2.79 6.73
CA ASP A 98 -8.98 -3.37 6.19
C ASP A 98 -8.93 -4.91 6.21
N PHE A 99 -7.76 -5.53 5.93
CA PHE A 99 -7.58 -6.97 6.13
C PHE A 99 -7.73 -7.37 7.60
N ALA A 100 -7.14 -6.61 8.53
CA ALA A 100 -7.32 -6.87 9.96
C ALA A 100 -8.80 -6.85 10.36
N LYS A 101 -9.56 -5.86 9.88
CA LYS A 101 -11.01 -5.73 10.13
C LYS A 101 -11.81 -6.89 9.51
N ALA A 102 -11.51 -7.28 8.26
CA ALA A 102 -12.18 -8.39 7.58
C ALA A 102 -11.90 -9.74 8.27
N ILE A 103 -10.65 -9.98 8.68
CA ILE A 103 -10.26 -11.17 9.45
C ILE A 103 -11.04 -11.22 10.76
N ALA A 104 -11.06 -10.14 11.51
CA ALA A 104 -11.77 -10.07 12.77
C ALA A 104 -13.28 -10.29 12.60
N ALA A 105 -13.92 -9.65 11.60
CA ALA A 105 -15.33 -9.84 11.29
C ALA A 105 -15.66 -11.30 10.95
N THR A 106 -14.84 -11.95 10.12
CA THR A 106 -14.99 -13.37 9.78
C THR A 106 -14.96 -14.27 11.02
N LEU A 107 -14.16 -13.89 12.03
CA LEU A 107 -14.05 -14.63 13.30
C LEU A 107 -15.03 -14.14 14.38
N GLY A 108 -16.00 -13.26 14.02
CA GLY A 108 -16.97 -12.71 14.94
C GLY A 108 -16.39 -11.81 16.03
N MET A 109 -15.24 -11.19 15.76
CA MET A 109 -14.48 -10.31 16.64
C MET A 109 -14.37 -8.89 16.05
N LYS A 110 -13.75 -7.99 16.80
CA LYS A 110 -13.32 -6.66 16.32
C LYS A 110 -11.80 -6.64 16.20
N ALA A 111 -11.26 -5.93 15.21
CA ALA A 111 -9.84 -5.61 15.16
C ALA A 111 -9.58 -4.36 16.00
N ASP A 112 -8.59 -4.42 16.88
CA ASP A 112 -8.01 -3.26 17.58
C ASP A 112 -6.59 -3.06 17.05
N VAL A 113 -6.42 -2.07 16.18
CA VAL A 113 -5.16 -1.81 15.49
C VAL A 113 -4.35 -0.78 16.25
N HIS A 114 -3.21 -1.20 16.76
CA HIS A 114 -2.30 -0.39 17.56
C HIS A 114 -1.13 0.11 16.72
N THR A 115 -0.94 1.42 16.68
CA THR A 115 0.25 2.05 16.08
C THR A 115 1.51 1.65 16.85
N ALA A 116 2.52 1.17 16.14
CA ALA A 116 3.79 0.75 16.73
C ALA A 116 4.96 0.98 15.76
N ASP A 117 6.17 1.19 16.29
CA ASP A 117 7.38 1.18 15.46
C ASP A 117 7.52 -0.19 14.77
N PHE A 118 7.75 -0.23 13.45
CA PHE A 118 7.83 -1.44 12.63
C PHE A 118 8.69 -2.55 13.23
N SER A 119 9.93 -2.22 13.60
CA SER A 119 10.88 -3.17 14.21
C SER A 119 10.43 -3.74 15.56
N SER A 120 9.45 -3.12 16.23
CA SER A 120 8.96 -3.53 17.55
C SER A 120 7.78 -4.50 17.50
N ILE A 121 7.15 -4.70 16.33
CA ILE A 121 5.89 -5.47 16.23
C ILE A 121 6.15 -6.96 16.40
N LEU A 122 7.04 -7.55 15.57
CA LEU A 122 7.29 -9.00 15.59
C LEU A 122 7.72 -9.52 16.97
N PRO A 123 8.61 -8.83 17.72
CA PRO A 123 9.00 -9.28 19.07
C PRO A 123 7.86 -9.28 20.11
N LYS A 124 6.76 -8.57 19.86
CA LYS A 124 5.64 -8.42 20.78
C LYS A 124 4.45 -9.35 20.45
N LEU A 125 4.57 -10.18 19.41
CA LEU A 125 3.54 -11.16 19.07
C LEU A 125 3.37 -12.21 20.18
N GLY A 126 2.13 -12.55 20.45
CA GLY A 126 1.75 -13.50 21.52
C GLY A 126 1.81 -12.92 22.94
N THR A 127 2.26 -11.67 23.12
CA THR A 127 2.28 -10.99 24.42
C THR A 127 1.46 -9.69 24.42
N VAL A 128 1.65 -8.84 23.41
CA VAL A 128 0.92 -7.58 23.24
C VAL A 128 -0.06 -7.70 22.07
N TYR A 129 0.41 -8.27 20.96
CA TYR A 129 -0.38 -8.40 19.75
C TYR A 129 -0.71 -9.86 19.46
N ASP A 130 -1.93 -10.10 18.98
CA ASP A 130 -2.38 -11.38 18.47
C ASP A 130 -1.89 -11.57 17.03
N LEU A 131 -1.90 -10.48 16.24
CA LEU A 131 -1.42 -10.39 14.87
C LEU A 131 -0.48 -9.21 14.67
N GLY A 132 0.47 -9.36 13.75
CA GLY A 132 1.21 -8.25 13.15
C GLY A 132 0.82 -8.14 11.67
N ILE A 133 0.24 -7.02 11.27
CA ILE A 133 -0.09 -6.74 9.86
C ILE A 133 0.49 -5.37 9.55
N SER A 134 1.62 -5.36 8.85
CA SER A 134 2.39 -4.15 8.56
C SER A 134 3.38 -4.42 7.43
N SER A 135 2.87 -4.89 6.30
CA SER A 135 3.65 -5.11 5.06
C SER A 135 4.94 -5.91 5.25
N PHE A 136 4.96 -6.87 6.20
CA PHE A 136 6.15 -7.67 6.50
C PHE A 136 6.56 -8.55 5.33
N THR A 137 7.66 -8.24 4.65
CA THR A 137 8.30 -9.14 3.71
C THR A 137 8.66 -10.46 4.39
N ILE A 138 8.19 -11.57 3.85
CA ILE A 138 8.52 -12.92 4.33
C ILE A 138 9.94 -13.24 3.90
N ASN A 139 10.83 -13.41 4.87
CA ASN A 139 12.21 -13.81 4.64
C ASN A 139 12.65 -14.90 5.65
N PRO A 140 13.79 -15.59 5.41
CA PRO A 140 14.24 -16.67 6.26
C PRO A 140 14.51 -16.27 7.72
N GLU A 141 14.95 -15.02 7.95
CA GLU A 141 15.26 -14.54 9.30
C GLU A 141 13.99 -14.34 10.11
N ARG A 142 13.03 -13.58 9.57
CA ARG A 142 11.73 -13.35 10.23
C ARG A 142 10.94 -14.63 10.42
N SER A 143 11.00 -15.56 9.45
CA SER A 143 10.31 -16.87 9.51
C SER A 143 10.82 -17.80 10.61
N LYS A 144 12.03 -17.57 11.13
CA LYS A 144 12.53 -18.28 12.33
C LYS A 144 11.81 -17.80 13.60
N ALA A 145 11.46 -16.53 13.66
CA ALA A 145 10.90 -15.88 14.84
C ALA A 145 9.37 -15.96 14.93
N VAL A 146 8.67 -15.96 13.79
CA VAL A 146 7.20 -15.91 13.72
C VAL A 146 6.64 -16.90 12.69
N ASN A 147 5.33 -17.16 12.71
CA ASN A 147 4.60 -17.76 11.60
C ASN A 147 4.08 -16.64 10.68
N PHE A 148 4.11 -16.86 9.37
CA PHE A 148 3.54 -15.96 8.39
C PHE A 148 2.41 -16.61 7.61
N VAL A 149 1.36 -15.86 7.35
CA VAL A 149 0.35 -16.18 6.34
C VAL A 149 0.48 -15.16 5.22
N SER A 150 0.86 -15.60 4.01
CA SER A 150 1.05 -14.69 2.88
C SER A 150 -0.27 -14.04 2.46
N TYR A 151 -0.24 -12.74 2.13
CA TYR A 151 -1.44 -12.02 1.74
C TYR A 151 -1.24 -11.01 0.62
N PHE A 152 -0.03 -10.60 0.31
CA PHE A 152 0.26 -9.59 -0.70
C PHE A 152 1.64 -9.83 -1.31
N ASN A 153 1.91 -9.28 -2.50
CA ASN A 153 3.22 -9.34 -3.13
C ASN A 153 3.70 -7.93 -3.46
N ALA A 154 4.89 -7.57 -2.99
CA ALA A 154 5.53 -6.30 -3.28
C ALA A 154 6.99 -6.52 -3.63
N GLY A 155 7.59 -5.55 -4.30
CA GLY A 155 9.02 -5.52 -4.54
C GLY A 155 9.59 -4.17 -4.16
N VAL A 156 10.90 -4.10 -4.06
CA VAL A 156 11.64 -2.87 -3.73
C VAL A 156 11.58 -1.89 -4.90
N LEU A 157 11.34 -0.63 -4.61
CA LEU A 157 11.37 0.47 -5.57
C LEU A 157 12.06 1.67 -4.94
N TRP A 158 12.72 2.47 -5.77
CA TRP A 158 13.41 3.68 -5.33
C TRP A 158 12.74 4.92 -5.88
N ALA A 159 12.92 6.03 -5.16
CA ALA A 159 12.52 7.35 -5.61
C ALA A 159 13.62 8.39 -5.40
N VAL A 160 13.59 9.41 -6.26
CA VAL A 160 14.42 10.61 -6.20
C VAL A 160 13.55 11.85 -6.38
N GLN A 161 14.12 13.03 -6.12
CA GLN A 161 13.41 14.28 -6.45
C GLN A 161 13.18 14.39 -7.96
N LYS A 162 12.08 15.01 -8.34
CA LYS A 162 11.67 15.21 -9.74
C LYS A 162 12.79 15.87 -10.58
N GLY A 163 13.03 15.29 -11.75
CA GLY A 163 14.11 15.71 -12.64
C GLY A 163 15.49 15.27 -12.16
N ASN A 164 15.56 14.47 -11.10
CA ASN A 164 16.80 13.87 -10.57
C ASN A 164 17.99 14.87 -10.49
N PRO A 165 17.84 16.01 -9.77
CA PRO A 165 18.83 17.09 -9.81
C PRO A 165 20.23 16.69 -9.33
N LYS A 166 20.34 15.54 -8.60
CA LYS A 166 21.61 15.01 -8.10
C LYS A 166 22.20 13.92 -8.99
N GLY A 167 21.55 13.64 -10.14
CA GLY A 167 21.99 12.65 -11.12
C GLY A 167 22.18 11.25 -10.52
N ILE A 168 21.27 10.83 -9.64
CA ILE A 168 21.33 9.53 -8.96
C ILE A 168 20.97 8.41 -9.95
N THR A 169 21.75 7.36 -9.96
CA THR A 169 21.47 6.10 -10.67
C THR A 169 21.68 4.93 -9.73
N MET A 170 21.14 3.76 -10.06
CA MET A 170 21.36 2.56 -9.24
C MET A 170 22.84 2.14 -9.18
N ASP A 171 23.68 2.62 -10.14
CA ASP A 171 25.12 2.32 -10.22
C ASP A 171 26.00 3.37 -9.52
N ASN A 172 25.45 4.53 -9.12
CA ASN A 172 26.23 5.63 -8.51
C ASN A 172 25.79 6.02 -7.10
N LEU A 173 25.23 5.09 -6.34
CA LEU A 173 24.76 5.30 -4.97
C LEU A 173 25.87 5.56 -3.94
N CYS A 174 27.13 5.21 -4.26
CA CYS A 174 28.27 5.37 -3.36
C CYS A 174 28.45 6.85 -2.94
N GLY A 175 28.56 7.07 -1.63
CA GLY A 175 28.67 8.41 -1.04
C GLY A 175 27.37 9.21 -0.99
N LYS A 176 26.26 8.65 -1.45
CA LYS A 176 24.94 9.30 -1.39
C LYS A 176 24.24 9.07 -0.07
N LYS A 177 23.28 9.94 0.25
CA LYS A 177 22.38 9.82 1.43
C LYS A 177 21.11 9.10 0.99
N VAL A 178 20.90 7.89 1.48
CA VAL A 178 19.73 7.08 1.16
C VAL A 178 18.85 6.95 2.39
N GLY A 179 17.56 7.33 2.27
CA GLY A 179 16.56 7.19 3.31
C GLY A 179 15.83 5.85 3.21
N VAL A 180 15.64 5.21 4.35
CA VAL A 180 14.89 3.97 4.51
C VAL A 180 14.14 3.97 5.84
N GLN A 181 13.09 3.17 5.94
CA GLN A 181 12.46 2.93 7.24
C GLN A 181 13.26 1.88 8.02
N THR A 182 13.40 2.11 9.32
CA THR A 182 14.17 1.25 10.23
C THR A 182 13.58 -0.17 10.32
N GLY A 183 14.43 -1.18 10.14
CA GLY A 183 14.08 -2.61 10.27
C GLY A 183 13.44 -3.23 9.04
N THR A 184 13.38 -2.50 7.91
CA THR A 184 12.88 -3.01 6.63
C THR A 184 13.96 -3.79 5.87
N VAL A 185 13.56 -4.54 4.84
CA VAL A 185 14.49 -5.24 3.96
C VAL A 185 15.26 -4.27 3.07
N GLU A 186 14.73 -3.10 2.83
CA GLU A 186 15.41 -2.01 2.12
C GLU A 186 16.59 -1.46 2.93
N GLU A 187 16.47 -1.43 4.28
CA GLU A 187 17.60 -1.05 5.13
C GLU A 187 18.66 -2.15 5.18
N ASP A 188 18.24 -3.36 5.53
CA ASP A 188 19.06 -4.56 5.69
C ASP A 188 18.33 -5.81 5.13
N PRO A 189 18.80 -6.44 4.03
CA PRO A 189 20.16 -6.34 3.50
C PRO A 189 20.39 -5.30 2.39
N ASP A 190 19.36 -4.75 1.67
CA ASP A 190 19.57 -4.11 0.37
C ASP A 190 20.55 -2.92 0.42
N VAL A 191 20.23 -1.82 1.12
CA VAL A 191 21.13 -0.62 1.16
C VAL A 191 22.43 -0.94 1.88
N LYS A 192 22.41 -1.79 2.90
CA LYS A 192 23.60 -2.23 3.62
C LYS A 192 24.58 -2.96 2.70
N ASP A 193 24.13 -3.90 1.90
CA ASP A 193 24.96 -4.67 0.99
C ASP A 193 25.51 -3.79 -0.15
N ARG A 194 24.71 -2.86 -0.69
CA ARG A 194 25.16 -1.86 -1.66
C ARG A 194 26.25 -0.96 -1.06
N SER A 195 26.08 -0.55 0.19
CA SER A 195 27.08 0.26 0.91
C SER A 195 28.39 -0.51 1.09
N ALA A 196 28.31 -1.79 1.48
CA ALA A 196 29.48 -2.67 1.60
C ALA A 196 30.19 -2.86 0.26
N ALA A 197 29.45 -3.00 -0.84
CA ALA A 197 30.00 -3.08 -2.19
C ALA A 197 30.74 -1.79 -2.59
N CYS A 198 30.22 -0.61 -2.21
CA CYS A 198 30.94 0.66 -2.42
C CYS A 198 32.30 0.66 -1.71
N VAL A 199 32.33 0.30 -0.43
CA VAL A 199 33.59 0.25 0.36
C VAL A 199 34.57 -0.74 -0.25
N LYS A 200 34.09 -1.93 -0.63
CA LYS A 200 34.93 -2.95 -1.30
C LYS A 200 35.53 -2.45 -2.64
N ALA A 201 34.82 -1.58 -3.34
CA ALA A 201 35.28 -0.93 -4.56
C ALA A 201 36.19 0.31 -4.33
N GLY A 202 36.56 0.62 -3.08
CA GLY A 202 37.37 1.80 -2.74
C GLY A 202 36.59 3.12 -2.86
N LYS A 203 35.23 3.07 -2.90
CA LYS A 203 34.38 4.24 -2.99
C LYS A 203 33.79 4.60 -1.59
N PRO A 204 33.33 5.83 -1.38
CA PRO A 204 32.66 6.19 -0.15
C PRO A 204 31.42 5.31 0.13
N ALA A 205 31.21 4.94 1.38
CA ALA A 205 30.00 4.23 1.80
C ALA A 205 28.74 5.04 1.51
N ILE A 206 27.61 4.38 1.35
CA ILE A 206 26.30 5.04 1.36
C ILE A 206 26.04 5.55 2.79
N THR A 207 25.58 6.79 2.92
CA THR A 207 25.09 7.31 4.19
C THR A 207 23.64 6.89 4.34
N VAL A 208 23.39 5.84 5.12
CA VAL A 208 22.03 5.35 5.41
C VAL A 208 21.37 6.31 6.40
N VAL A 209 20.21 6.86 6.02
CA VAL A 209 19.35 7.69 6.88
C VAL A 209 18.14 6.84 7.27
N SER A 210 18.32 6.07 8.33
CA SER A 210 17.28 5.20 8.88
C SER A 210 16.35 5.99 9.79
N LEU A 211 15.05 5.96 9.50
CA LEU A 211 14.01 6.68 10.25
C LEU A 211 12.90 5.71 10.66
N LYS A 212 12.27 5.95 11.81
CA LYS A 212 11.20 5.07 12.30
C LYS A 212 9.99 5.09 11.39
N ASN A 213 9.59 6.28 10.90
CA ASN A 213 8.40 6.47 10.09
C ASN A 213 8.76 6.64 8.61
N GLN A 214 8.10 5.92 7.73
CA GLN A 214 8.26 6.07 6.28
C GLN A 214 7.85 7.47 5.79
N THR A 215 6.85 8.08 6.41
CA THR A 215 6.42 9.46 6.10
C THR A 215 7.54 10.48 6.31
N ASP A 216 8.40 10.27 7.33
CA ASP A 216 9.57 11.13 7.58
C ASP A 216 10.64 10.94 6.50
N VAL A 217 10.84 9.70 6.01
CA VAL A 217 11.74 9.41 4.89
C VAL A 217 11.30 10.18 3.64
N THR A 218 10.00 10.06 3.29
CA THR A 218 9.41 10.77 2.15
C THR A 218 9.57 12.29 2.27
N THR A 219 9.30 12.85 3.46
CA THR A 219 9.45 14.28 3.74
C THR A 219 10.89 14.75 3.55
N ARG A 220 11.88 13.95 3.99
CA ARG A 220 13.30 14.28 3.81
C ARG A 220 13.73 14.24 2.34
N LEU A 221 13.16 13.32 1.54
CA LEU A 221 13.44 13.29 0.12
C LEU A 221 12.85 14.50 -0.58
N VAL A 222 11.58 14.86 -0.31
CA VAL A 222 10.94 16.07 -0.85
C VAL A 222 11.75 17.32 -0.48
N GLY A 223 12.19 17.41 0.78
CA GLY A 223 13.01 18.53 1.26
C GLY A 223 14.49 18.51 0.80
N GLY A 224 14.92 17.50 0.02
CA GLY A 224 16.28 17.39 -0.54
C GLY A 224 17.38 17.12 0.49
N THR A 225 17.04 16.73 1.73
CA THR A 225 18.01 16.42 2.80
C THR A 225 18.60 15.02 2.67
N ILE A 226 17.95 14.14 1.91
CA ILE A 226 18.46 12.86 1.40
C ILE A 226 18.48 12.89 -0.14
N ASP A 227 19.21 11.97 -0.75
CA ASP A 227 19.42 11.95 -2.21
C ASP A 227 18.47 11.00 -2.92
N ALA A 228 18.11 9.90 -2.26
CA ALA A 228 17.14 8.91 -2.71
C ALA A 228 16.46 8.26 -1.50
N MET A 229 15.32 7.61 -1.72
CA MET A 229 14.69 6.72 -0.74
C MET A 229 14.35 5.38 -1.38
N SER A 230 14.28 4.33 -0.56
CA SER A 230 13.86 2.99 -0.93
C SER A 230 12.74 2.52 0.00
N ALA A 231 11.71 1.90 -0.56
CA ALA A 231 10.60 1.26 0.15
C ALA A 231 9.90 0.26 -0.79
N ASP A 232 8.87 -0.41 -0.29
CA ASP A 232 7.99 -1.23 -1.12
C ASP A 232 7.35 -0.44 -2.26
N SER A 233 7.17 -1.09 -3.40
CA SER A 233 6.68 -0.44 -4.62
C SER A 233 5.32 0.25 -4.49
N PRO A 234 4.32 -0.25 -3.72
CA PRO A 234 3.07 0.50 -3.49
C PRO A 234 3.30 1.81 -2.75
N ILE A 235 4.22 1.82 -1.79
CA ILE A 235 4.54 2.98 -0.96
C ILE A 235 5.22 4.07 -1.79
N ILE A 236 6.19 3.68 -2.61
CA ILE A 236 6.86 4.62 -3.53
C ILE A 236 5.84 5.21 -4.51
N LYS A 237 5.00 4.38 -5.15
CA LYS A 237 3.96 4.84 -6.09
C LYS A 237 2.99 5.82 -5.43
N ASN A 238 2.56 5.52 -4.19
CA ASN A 238 1.69 6.41 -3.42
C ASN A 238 2.41 7.74 -3.08
N ALA A 239 3.67 7.68 -2.65
CA ALA A 239 4.46 8.88 -2.35
C ALA A 239 4.59 9.79 -3.59
N LEU A 240 4.82 9.23 -4.78
CA LEU A 240 4.84 9.99 -6.02
C LEU A 240 3.50 10.70 -6.29
N ALA A 241 2.38 9.99 -6.10
CA ALA A 241 1.04 10.55 -6.31
C ALA A 241 0.72 11.67 -5.30
N LYS A 242 1.07 11.48 -4.02
CA LYS A 242 0.76 12.41 -2.92
C LYS A 242 1.64 13.66 -2.87
N THR A 243 2.83 13.61 -3.45
CA THR A 243 3.77 14.73 -3.45
C THR A 243 3.61 15.69 -4.63
N ASN A 244 2.47 15.62 -5.37
CA ASN A 244 2.16 16.52 -6.48
C ASN A 244 3.29 16.61 -7.53
N GLY A 245 3.90 15.48 -7.87
CA GLY A 245 4.95 15.42 -8.88
C GLY A 245 6.31 15.96 -8.42
N GLN A 246 6.56 16.05 -7.11
CA GLN A 246 7.88 16.44 -6.58
C GLN A 246 8.89 15.30 -6.58
N LEU A 247 8.43 14.06 -6.72
CA LEU A 247 9.24 12.86 -6.78
C LEU A 247 9.06 12.12 -8.10
N GLU A 248 10.04 11.30 -8.45
CA GLU A 248 9.98 10.36 -9.56
C GLU A 248 10.65 9.04 -9.18
N THR A 249 10.30 7.96 -9.88
CA THR A 249 10.92 6.64 -9.66
C THR A 249 12.37 6.62 -10.13
N LEU A 250 13.19 5.86 -9.44
CA LEU A 250 14.56 5.53 -9.85
C LEU A 250 14.66 4.02 -10.08
N GLY A 251 14.90 3.62 -11.32
CA GLY A 251 14.96 2.21 -11.71
C GLY A 251 13.59 1.55 -11.83
N ALA A 252 13.58 0.22 -11.84
CA ALA A 252 12.39 -0.63 -11.88
C ALA A 252 12.22 -1.37 -10.55
N VAL A 253 11.03 -1.94 -10.33
CA VAL A 253 10.77 -2.84 -9.19
C VAL A 253 11.66 -4.08 -9.31
N TYR A 254 12.26 -4.50 -8.21
CA TYR A 254 13.08 -5.72 -8.10
C TYR A 254 12.83 -6.41 -6.76
N ASP A 255 13.41 -7.60 -6.57
CA ASP A 255 13.31 -8.41 -5.34
C ASP A 255 11.87 -8.54 -4.83
N SER A 256 10.94 -8.84 -5.77
CA SER A 256 9.54 -9.05 -5.42
C SER A 256 9.38 -10.27 -4.52
N ALA A 257 8.74 -10.08 -3.38
CA ALA A 257 8.52 -11.11 -2.38
C ALA A 257 7.10 -11.01 -1.80
N GLN A 258 6.62 -12.11 -1.22
CA GLN A 258 5.35 -12.13 -0.50
C GLN A 258 5.49 -11.41 0.83
N GLN A 259 4.46 -10.64 1.16
CA GLN A 259 4.25 -10.07 2.50
C GLN A 259 3.33 -10.99 3.30
N GLY A 260 3.53 -11.02 4.61
CA GLY A 260 2.83 -11.94 5.50
C GLY A 260 2.19 -11.27 6.71
N ILE A 261 1.01 -11.79 7.06
CA ILE A 261 0.39 -11.57 8.37
C ILE A 261 1.18 -12.41 9.36
N ALA A 262 1.74 -11.76 10.36
CA ALA A 262 2.58 -12.39 11.37
C ALA A 262 1.77 -12.87 12.58
N VAL A 263 2.05 -14.10 13.03
CA VAL A 263 1.47 -14.73 14.22
C VAL A 263 2.62 -15.26 15.09
N ALA A 264 2.45 -15.26 16.40
CA ALA A 264 3.45 -15.78 17.33
C ALA A 264 3.93 -17.18 16.91
N LYS A 265 5.24 -17.45 16.99
CA LYS A 265 5.85 -18.71 16.51
C LYS A 265 5.27 -19.96 17.16
N ASN A 266 4.89 -19.86 18.43
CA ASN A 266 4.31 -20.95 19.20
C ASN A 266 2.80 -21.13 19.00
N ASP A 267 2.12 -20.25 18.22
CA ASP A 267 0.67 -20.36 17.94
C ASP A 267 0.40 -20.69 16.46
N THR A 268 0.96 -21.80 15.98
CA THR A 268 0.74 -22.31 14.63
C THR A 268 -0.74 -22.64 14.37
N ALA A 269 -1.48 -23.01 15.42
CA ALA A 269 -2.90 -23.29 15.31
C ALA A 269 -3.69 -22.03 14.91
N PHE A 270 -3.41 -20.89 15.54
CA PHE A 270 -4.02 -19.62 15.16
C PHE A 270 -3.59 -19.21 13.75
N ALA A 271 -2.31 -19.33 13.40
CA ALA A 271 -1.83 -19.05 12.05
C ALA A 271 -2.56 -19.89 10.98
N GLY A 272 -2.86 -21.16 11.27
CA GLY A 272 -3.66 -22.01 10.38
C GLY A 272 -5.13 -21.58 10.26
N VAL A 273 -5.71 -20.96 11.28
CA VAL A 273 -7.03 -20.33 11.17
C VAL A 273 -6.96 -19.07 10.30
N ILE A 274 -5.96 -18.22 10.49
CA ILE A 274 -5.76 -17.01 9.67
C ILE A 274 -5.57 -17.37 8.18
N GLU A 275 -4.80 -18.43 7.87
CA GLU A 275 -4.68 -18.92 6.49
C GLU A 275 -6.04 -19.26 5.88
N LYS A 276 -6.89 -19.98 6.60
CA LYS A 276 -8.24 -20.35 6.14
C LYS A 276 -9.14 -19.12 5.98
N VAL A 277 -9.09 -18.17 6.92
CA VAL A 277 -9.82 -16.89 6.83
C VAL A 277 -9.39 -16.14 5.57
N MET A 278 -8.08 -15.98 5.34
CA MET A 278 -7.59 -15.26 4.15
C MET A 278 -8.02 -15.94 2.86
N ASN A 279 -7.96 -17.28 2.77
CA ASN A 279 -8.43 -17.99 1.59
C ASN A 279 -9.93 -17.82 1.38
N LYS A 280 -10.76 -17.82 2.43
CA LYS A 280 -12.18 -17.49 2.34
C LYS A 280 -12.41 -16.07 1.81
N LEU A 281 -11.67 -15.07 2.33
CA LEU A 281 -11.78 -13.69 1.83
C LEU A 281 -11.41 -13.58 0.35
N ILE A 282 -10.43 -14.37 -0.12
CA ILE A 282 -10.05 -14.46 -1.54
C ILE A 282 -11.20 -15.07 -2.35
N GLU A 283 -11.71 -16.22 -1.94
CA GLU A 283 -12.77 -16.98 -2.63
C GLU A 283 -14.08 -16.19 -2.72
N GLU A 284 -14.45 -15.46 -1.67
CA GLU A 284 -15.69 -14.67 -1.62
C GLU A 284 -15.53 -13.24 -2.18
N GLY A 285 -14.32 -12.88 -2.62
CA GLY A 285 -14.03 -11.61 -3.29
C GLY A 285 -13.86 -10.40 -2.36
N ALA A 286 -13.98 -10.54 -1.05
CA ALA A 286 -13.73 -9.46 -0.10
C ALA A 286 -12.27 -8.97 -0.17
N TYR A 287 -11.33 -9.89 -0.33
CA TYR A 287 -9.91 -9.60 -0.54
C TYR A 287 -9.67 -8.68 -1.75
N THR A 288 -10.26 -9.01 -2.89
CA THR A 288 -10.12 -8.19 -4.12
C THR A 288 -10.78 -6.82 -3.94
N LYS A 289 -11.93 -6.73 -3.26
CA LYS A 289 -12.60 -5.45 -2.97
C LYS A 289 -11.71 -4.54 -2.10
N ILE A 290 -11.05 -5.10 -1.07
CA ILE A 290 -10.09 -4.34 -0.25
C ILE A 290 -8.97 -3.79 -1.11
N LEU A 291 -8.30 -4.62 -1.91
CA LEU A 291 -7.19 -4.15 -2.76
C LEU A 291 -7.64 -3.15 -3.83
N THR A 292 -8.85 -3.32 -4.40
CA THR A 292 -9.44 -2.39 -5.37
C THR A 292 -9.69 -1.02 -4.72
N LYS A 293 -10.26 -1.00 -3.52
CA LYS A 293 -10.50 0.23 -2.74
C LYS A 293 -9.23 1.07 -2.60
N TRP A 294 -8.10 0.42 -2.42
CA TRP A 294 -6.79 1.04 -2.20
C TRP A 294 -5.92 1.11 -3.46
N ASN A 295 -6.47 0.73 -4.64
CA ASN A 295 -5.77 0.72 -5.93
C ASN A 295 -4.46 -0.10 -5.91
N ASN A 296 -4.48 -1.27 -5.27
CA ASN A 296 -3.32 -2.14 -5.08
C ASN A 296 -3.55 -3.59 -5.54
N VAL A 297 -4.44 -3.82 -6.51
CA VAL A 297 -4.75 -5.17 -7.03
C VAL A 297 -3.54 -5.85 -7.69
N GLU A 298 -2.53 -5.11 -8.10
CA GLU A 298 -1.33 -5.66 -8.74
C GLU A 298 -0.50 -6.57 -7.81
N GLY A 299 -0.59 -6.36 -6.49
CA GLY A 299 0.04 -7.21 -5.47
C GLY A 299 -0.82 -8.39 -5.01
N ALA A 300 -1.99 -8.62 -5.64
CA ALA A 300 -2.91 -9.66 -5.23
C ALA A 300 -2.32 -11.06 -5.39
N LEU A 301 -2.55 -11.91 -4.38
CA LEU A 301 -2.20 -13.32 -4.41
C LEU A 301 -3.44 -14.16 -4.78
N PRO A 302 -3.26 -15.24 -5.54
CA PRO A 302 -4.35 -16.16 -5.86
C PRO A 302 -4.74 -17.03 -4.65
N LYS A 303 -3.87 -17.15 -3.67
CA LYS A 303 -4.04 -17.97 -2.46
C LYS A 303 -3.14 -17.49 -1.34
N ALA A 304 -3.64 -17.50 -0.12
CA ALA A 304 -2.84 -17.35 1.09
C ALA A 304 -2.19 -18.70 1.48
N VAL A 305 -0.96 -18.65 1.94
CA VAL A 305 -0.17 -19.84 2.34
C VAL A 305 0.46 -19.61 3.70
N LEU A 306 0.30 -20.59 4.60
CA LEU A 306 0.97 -20.59 5.89
C LEU A 306 2.44 -20.97 5.72
N ASN A 307 3.33 -20.14 6.26
CA ASN A 307 4.79 -20.31 6.21
C ASN A 307 5.31 -20.66 4.80
N PRO A 308 5.01 -19.83 3.79
CA PRO A 308 5.52 -20.08 2.44
C PRO A 308 7.06 -20.06 2.46
N THR A 309 7.66 -20.82 1.55
CA THR A 309 9.11 -20.71 1.31
C THR A 309 9.42 -19.27 0.93
N ALA A 310 10.34 -18.64 1.64
CA ALA A 310 10.84 -17.32 1.25
C ALA A 310 11.48 -17.45 -0.14
N GLY A 311 11.05 -16.58 -1.06
CA GLY A 311 11.57 -16.56 -2.44
C GLY A 311 13.02 -16.12 -2.49
#